data_480e60d94d7f037b72db2d931dc0575e
#
_entry.id   480e60d94d7f037b72db2d931dc0575e
#
_cell.length_a   1.000
_cell.length_b   1.000
_cell.length_c   1.000
_cell.angle_alpha   90.00
_cell.angle_beta   90.00
_cell.angle_gamma   90.00
#
_symmetry.space_group_name_H-M   'P 1'
#
loop_
_entity.id
_entity.type
_entity.pdbx_description
1 polymer ?
#
loop_
_entity_poly.entity_id
_entity_poly.type
_entity_poly.pdbx_seq_one_letter_code
_entity_poly.pdbx_strand_id
1 'polypeptide(L)'
;MSDLPAHTSIWGELADVDHELRHVDVGGVRTRVLRAGSSGPDLVLLHGTGGHLEAYARDVAGLAEDFRVTAYDMVGHGWSDLPDQPYTIDVLSDHLVGLMDVLGIGAAHLSGESLGGWVAAWTAAHRPERVDRLVLNTPGNIADKPEVMVRLRESTMAAVLDPSDEVVRRRVEFLFHHKEMVTDELVGLRRAVYSRPGFVRAITNTLVLQDPEVRKDFAWDPDWVGRITAPTLLLWTDHDPTGGLDEAALLLEWLPRARLHVIEDAGHWPQWEKPEEYLSVHRDFLLTEAQTV
;
A
#
# COMPACT_ATOMS: atom_id res chain seq x y z
N MET A 1 26.99 -10.20 13.80
CA MET A 1 26.01 -9.27 14.40
C MET A 1 25.88 -8.19 13.37
N SER A 2 24.84 -8.21 12.56
CA SER A 2 24.54 -7.11 11.63
C SER A 2 24.15 -5.92 12.48
N ASP A 3 24.87 -4.81 12.34
CA ASP A 3 24.45 -3.53 12.87
C ASP A 3 23.18 -3.11 12.11
N LEU A 4 22.02 -3.55 12.61
CA LEU A 4 20.75 -2.95 12.18
C LEU A 4 20.84 -1.48 12.61
N PRO A 5 20.54 -0.52 11.70
CA PRO A 5 20.55 0.88 12.07
C PRO A 5 19.63 1.07 13.26
N ALA A 6 20.09 1.85 14.25
CA ALA A 6 19.29 2.16 15.41
C ALA A 6 17.95 2.74 14.90
N HIS A 7 16.84 2.08 15.22
CA HIS A 7 15.54 2.54 14.79
C HIS A 7 15.27 3.92 15.39
N THR A 8 15.16 4.92 14.54
CA THR A 8 14.63 6.22 14.91
C THR A 8 13.11 6.13 14.96
N SER A 9 12.47 6.96 15.76
CA SER A 9 11.01 7.00 15.76
C SER A 9 10.47 7.40 14.37
N ILE A 10 9.21 7.04 14.08
CA ILE A 10 8.51 7.43 12.84
C ILE A 10 8.64 8.94 12.58
N TRP A 11 8.54 9.75 13.63
CA TRP A 11 8.73 11.20 13.56
C TRP A 11 10.20 11.60 13.36
N GLY A 12 11.15 10.78 13.85
CA GLY A 12 12.58 10.96 13.60
C GLY A 12 12.93 10.76 12.11
N GLU A 13 12.31 9.80 11.44
CA GLU A 13 12.48 9.58 9.99
C GLU A 13 12.01 10.78 9.14
N LEU A 14 11.06 11.56 9.66
CA LEU A 14 10.48 12.72 8.99
C LEU A 14 11.06 14.06 9.48
N ALA A 15 11.95 14.06 10.48
CA ALA A 15 12.38 15.29 11.18
C ALA A 15 13.08 16.31 10.26
N ASP A 16 13.84 15.84 9.29
CA ASP A 16 14.62 16.68 8.37
C ASP A 16 13.93 16.91 7.02
N VAL A 17 12.63 16.56 6.92
CA VAL A 17 11.85 16.68 5.69
C VAL A 17 10.72 17.66 5.87
N ASP A 18 10.68 18.69 5.01
CA ASP A 18 9.53 19.57 4.93
C ASP A 18 8.30 18.75 4.50
N HIS A 19 7.34 18.60 5.40
CA HIS A 19 6.13 17.84 5.14
C HIS A 19 4.88 18.51 5.71
N GLU A 20 3.75 18.20 5.13
CA GLU A 20 2.43 18.61 5.60
C GLU A 20 1.61 17.37 5.94
N LEU A 21 1.13 17.28 7.18
CA LEU A 21 0.17 16.28 7.62
C LEU A 21 -1.16 16.97 7.91
N ARG A 22 -2.18 16.68 7.10
CA ARG A 22 -3.50 17.30 7.22
C ARG A 22 -4.63 16.36 6.84
N HIS A 23 -5.86 16.86 6.98
CA HIS A 23 -7.03 16.21 6.40
C HIS A 23 -7.58 17.08 5.25
N VAL A 24 -8.06 16.40 4.21
CA VAL A 24 -8.78 17.00 3.10
C VAL A 24 -10.16 16.33 2.97
N ASP A 25 -11.13 17.03 2.43
CA ASP A 25 -12.43 16.46 2.10
C ASP A 25 -12.41 15.86 0.70
N VAL A 26 -12.66 14.57 0.60
CA VAL A 26 -12.75 13.85 -0.67
C VAL A 26 -14.20 13.36 -0.82
N GLY A 27 -15.03 14.16 -1.44
CA GLY A 27 -16.45 13.81 -1.68
C GLY A 27 -17.24 13.52 -0.40
N GLY A 28 -16.97 14.27 0.67
CA GLY A 28 -17.59 14.10 2.00
C GLY A 28 -16.84 13.13 2.92
N VAL A 29 -15.73 12.53 2.47
CA VAL A 29 -14.84 11.70 3.29
C VAL A 29 -13.66 12.54 3.77
N ARG A 30 -13.56 12.78 5.07
CA ARG A 30 -12.40 13.44 5.67
C ARG A 30 -11.21 12.48 5.62
N THR A 31 -10.28 12.76 4.70
CA THR A 31 -9.14 11.90 4.35
C THR A 31 -7.85 12.47 4.91
N ARG A 32 -7.10 11.65 5.67
CA ARG A 32 -5.79 12.04 6.21
C ARG A 32 -4.71 11.84 5.14
N VAL A 33 -3.88 12.88 4.96
CA VAL A 33 -2.86 12.94 3.92
C VAL A 33 -1.55 13.48 4.51
N LEU A 34 -0.44 12.86 4.15
CA LEU A 34 0.92 13.38 4.34
C LEU A 34 1.47 13.73 2.96
N ARG A 35 1.99 14.95 2.82
CA ARG A 35 2.68 15.39 1.60
C ARG A 35 4.09 15.85 1.92
N ALA A 36 5.05 15.47 1.08
CA ALA A 36 6.45 15.86 1.19
C ALA A 36 7.06 16.02 -0.20
N GLY A 37 8.14 16.81 -0.29
CA GLY A 37 8.76 17.13 -1.56
C GLY A 37 8.05 18.26 -2.32
N SER A 38 8.84 19.11 -2.99
CA SER A 38 8.37 20.34 -3.66
C SER A 38 8.54 20.32 -5.18
N SER A 39 9.21 19.32 -5.73
CA SER A 39 9.57 19.22 -7.15
C SER A 39 9.45 17.78 -7.67
N GLY A 40 9.62 17.60 -8.97
CA GLY A 40 9.51 16.30 -9.61
C GLY A 40 8.07 15.87 -9.91
N PRO A 41 7.87 14.62 -10.39
CA PRO A 41 6.57 14.05 -10.64
C PRO A 41 5.78 13.83 -9.34
N ASP A 42 4.44 13.74 -9.44
CA ASP A 42 3.62 13.32 -8.31
C ASP A 42 3.74 11.78 -8.12
N LEU A 43 3.93 11.35 -6.87
CA LEU A 43 3.96 9.95 -6.46
C LEU A 43 2.95 9.73 -5.33
N VAL A 44 1.98 8.85 -5.54
CA VAL A 44 0.98 8.50 -4.53
C VAL A 44 1.27 7.10 -3.98
N LEU A 45 1.34 6.98 -2.65
CA LEU A 45 1.63 5.77 -1.92
C LEU A 45 0.34 5.21 -1.27
N LEU A 46 0.02 3.94 -1.57
CA LEU A 46 -1.19 3.27 -1.13
C LEU A 46 -0.83 2.08 -0.21
N HIS A 47 -1.24 2.14 1.04
CA HIS A 47 -1.01 1.08 2.03
C HIS A 47 -1.93 -0.14 1.84
N GLY A 48 -1.64 -1.25 2.52
CA GLY A 48 -2.44 -2.47 2.51
C GLY A 48 -3.63 -2.50 3.48
N THR A 49 -4.27 -3.64 3.56
CA THR A 49 -5.47 -3.88 4.40
C THR A 49 -5.22 -3.59 5.88
N GLY A 50 -6.06 -2.75 6.47
CA GLY A 50 -5.95 -2.30 7.86
C GLY A 50 -4.72 -1.43 8.12
N GLY A 51 -4.06 -0.97 7.06
CA GLY A 51 -2.88 -0.11 7.09
C GLY A 51 -3.18 1.35 7.39
N HIS A 52 -2.14 2.15 7.30
CA HIS A 52 -2.16 3.60 7.42
C HIS A 52 -0.89 4.19 6.79
N LEU A 53 -0.87 5.48 6.52
CA LEU A 53 0.20 6.16 5.77
C LEU A 53 1.61 6.00 6.38
N GLU A 54 1.71 5.76 7.69
CA GLU A 54 3.00 5.54 8.37
C GLU A 54 3.70 4.24 7.95
N ALA A 55 3.05 3.36 7.17
CA ALA A 55 3.73 2.24 6.53
C ALA A 55 4.90 2.67 5.65
N TYR A 56 4.89 3.92 5.20
CA TYR A 56 5.91 4.52 4.32
C TYR A 56 6.82 5.54 5.04
N ALA A 57 6.79 5.59 6.38
CA ALA A 57 7.53 6.61 7.12
C ALA A 57 9.03 6.61 6.83
N ARG A 58 9.62 5.43 6.56
CA ARG A 58 11.05 5.28 6.25
C ARG A 58 11.42 5.70 4.82
N ASP A 59 10.43 5.83 3.94
CA ASP A 59 10.66 6.05 2.52
C ASP A 59 10.34 7.48 2.08
N VAL A 60 9.42 8.14 2.80
CA VAL A 60 8.94 9.49 2.43
C VAL A 60 10.09 10.47 2.27
N ALA A 61 11.06 10.46 3.18
CA ALA A 61 12.21 11.37 3.14
C ALA A 61 13.02 11.19 1.84
N GLY A 62 13.44 9.96 1.56
CA GLY A 62 14.22 9.64 0.38
C GLY A 62 13.45 9.86 -0.92
N LEU A 63 12.16 9.53 -0.96
CA LEU A 63 11.32 9.76 -2.14
C LEU A 63 11.05 11.26 -2.38
N ALA A 64 10.95 12.07 -1.32
CA ALA A 64 10.69 13.51 -1.41
C ALA A 64 11.85 14.31 -2.04
N GLU A 65 13.02 13.71 -2.17
CA GLU A 65 14.15 14.32 -2.90
C GLU A 65 13.85 14.47 -4.39
N ASP A 66 13.10 13.52 -4.98
CA ASP A 66 12.86 13.46 -6.42
C ASP A 66 11.39 13.59 -6.81
N PHE A 67 10.45 13.41 -5.86
CA PHE A 67 9.02 13.38 -6.13
C PHE A 67 8.23 14.31 -5.21
N ARG A 68 7.06 14.73 -5.69
CA ARG A 68 6.01 15.27 -4.82
C ARG A 68 5.24 14.07 -4.24
N VAL A 69 5.66 13.60 -3.09
CA VAL A 69 5.10 12.41 -2.43
C VAL A 69 3.77 12.75 -1.76
N THR A 70 2.79 11.89 -1.95
CA THR A 70 1.52 11.88 -1.24
C THR A 70 1.29 10.49 -0.67
N ALA A 71 1.37 10.33 0.66
CA ALA A 71 0.88 9.14 1.35
C ALA A 71 -0.45 9.48 2.03
N TYR A 72 -1.41 8.57 2.02
CA TYR A 72 -2.74 8.85 2.60
C TYR A 72 -3.34 7.61 3.25
N ASP A 73 -4.24 7.84 4.19
CA ASP A 73 -5.08 6.80 4.73
C ASP A 73 -6.30 6.62 3.81
N MET A 74 -6.44 5.45 3.17
CA MET A 74 -7.60 5.15 2.33
C MET A 74 -8.90 5.28 3.13
N VAL A 75 -10.03 5.54 2.45
CA VAL A 75 -11.34 5.49 3.11
C VAL A 75 -11.52 4.18 3.88
N GLY A 76 -12.03 4.27 5.09
CA GLY A 76 -12.19 3.09 5.96
C GLY A 76 -10.91 2.65 6.69
N HIS A 77 -9.79 3.38 6.55
CA HIS A 77 -8.50 3.02 7.12
C HIS A 77 -7.87 4.16 7.91
N GLY A 78 -6.81 3.84 8.66
CA GLY A 78 -5.98 4.79 9.39
C GLY A 78 -6.80 5.79 10.20
N TRP A 79 -6.58 7.08 9.97
CA TRP A 79 -7.30 8.20 10.59
C TRP A 79 -8.26 8.91 9.65
N SER A 80 -8.49 8.36 8.45
CA SER A 80 -9.57 8.80 7.57
C SER A 80 -10.94 8.39 8.09
N ASP A 81 -12.01 8.94 7.53
CA ASP A 81 -13.37 8.61 7.91
C ASP A 81 -13.72 7.14 7.59
N LEU A 82 -14.67 6.62 8.36
CA LEU A 82 -15.13 5.23 8.33
C LEU A 82 -16.61 5.16 7.94
N PRO A 83 -17.01 5.61 6.73
CA PRO A 83 -18.40 5.52 6.29
C PRO A 83 -18.90 4.08 6.30
N ASP A 84 -20.19 3.89 6.59
CA ASP A 84 -20.77 2.55 6.68
C ASP A 84 -21.21 2.05 5.30
N GLN A 85 -20.25 1.54 4.55
CA GLN A 85 -20.43 0.95 3.22
C GLN A 85 -19.35 -0.08 2.95
N PRO A 86 -19.57 -1.06 2.05
CA PRO A 86 -18.52 -1.92 1.55
C PRO A 86 -17.39 -1.12 0.90
N TYR A 87 -16.14 -1.47 1.20
CA TYR A 87 -14.96 -0.88 0.58
C TYR A 87 -14.44 -1.81 -0.51
N THR A 88 -15.18 -1.84 -1.62
CA THR A 88 -14.82 -2.58 -2.82
C THR A 88 -13.69 -1.87 -3.58
N ILE A 89 -13.07 -2.55 -4.55
CA ILE A 89 -11.90 -2.01 -5.26
C ILE A 89 -12.24 -0.74 -6.03
N ASP A 90 -13.42 -0.68 -6.63
CA ASP A 90 -13.92 0.52 -7.33
C ASP A 90 -14.15 1.69 -6.36
N VAL A 91 -14.73 1.45 -5.17
CA VAL A 91 -14.91 2.48 -4.12
C VAL A 91 -13.55 3.05 -3.67
N LEU A 92 -12.57 2.17 -3.45
CA LEU A 92 -11.22 2.59 -3.06
C LEU A 92 -10.49 3.32 -4.20
N SER A 93 -10.67 2.89 -5.44
CA SER A 93 -10.13 3.55 -6.64
C SER A 93 -10.77 4.93 -6.87
N ASP A 94 -12.09 5.04 -6.75
CA ASP A 94 -12.79 6.32 -6.89
C ASP A 94 -12.37 7.31 -5.78
N HIS A 95 -12.14 6.82 -4.55
CA HIS A 95 -11.57 7.62 -3.47
C HIS A 95 -10.15 8.12 -3.79
N LEU A 96 -9.28 7.28 -4.36
CA LEU A 96 -7.95 7.67 -4.82
C LEU A 96 -8.03 8.76 -5.89
N VAL A 97 -8.86 8.57 -6.92
CA VAL A 97 -9.03 9.56 -8.00
C VAL A 97 -9.59 10.87 -7.45
N GLY A 98 -10.59 10.80 -6.58
CA GLY A 98 -11.13 11.97 -5.90
C GLY A 98 -10.10 12.71 -5.05
N LEU A 99 -9.21 11.97 -4.36
CA LEU A 99 -8.09 12.57 -3.63
C LEU A 99 -7.13 13.30 -4.57
N MET A 100 -6.77 12.68 -5.69
CA MET A 100 -5.91 13.30 -6.71
C MET A 100 -6.56 14.60 -7.22
N ASP A 101 -7.86 14.60 -7.49
CA ASP A 101 -8.59 15.79 -7.94
C ASP A 101 -8.56 16.92 -6.91
N VAL A 102 -8.83 16.62 -5.63
CA VAL A 102 -8.78 17.60 -4.52
C VAL A 102 -7.38 18.19 -4.34
N LEU A 103 -6.33 17.40 -4.61
CA LEU A 103 -4.94 17.84 -4.51
C LEU A 103 -4.42 18.51 -5.78
N GLY A 104 -5.22 18.57 -6.87
CA GLY A 104 -4.81 19.13 -8.16
C GLY A 104 -3.81 18.26 -8.92
N ILE A 105 -3.82 16.94 -8.68
CA ILE A 105 -2.94 15.97 -9.32
C ILE A 105 -3.65 15.41 -10.56
N GLY A 106 -3.23 15.80 -11.74
CA GLY A 106 -3.82 15.34 -13.00
C GLY A 106 -3.48 13.88 -13.30
N ALA A 107 -2.20 13.52 -13.22
CA ALA A 107 -1.69 12.16 -13.30
C ALA A 107 -0.53 11.99 -12.32
N ALA A 108 -0.26 10.77 -11.88
CA ALA A 108 0.79 10.46 -10.92
C ALA A 108 1.41 9.09 -11.17
N HIS A 109 2.59 8.88 -10.62
CA HIS A 109 3.07 7.55 -10.34
C HIS A 109 2.29 6.98 -9.16
N LEU A 110 1.87 5.73 -9.24
CA LEU A 110 1.22 5.04 -8.14
C LEU A 110 2.12 3.92 -7.61
N SER A 111 2.32 3.86 -6.31
CA SER A 111 3.00 2.74 -5.65
C SER A 111 2.09 2.20 -4.56
N GLY A 112 1.66 0.93 -4.70
CA GLY A 112 0.72 0.31 -3.79
C GLY A 112 1.20 -1.03 -3.26
N GLU A 113 1.03 -1.23 -1.95
CA GLU A 113 1.32 -2.47 -1.24
C GLU A 113 0.02 -3.25 -1.03
N SER A 114 0.02 -4.56 -1.33
CA SER A 114 -1.09 -5.46 -1.01
C SER A 114 -2.43 -4.97 -1.59
N LEU A 115 -3.43 -4.65 -0.75
CA LEU A 115 -4.68 -4.02 -1.15
C LEU A 115 -4.44 -2.72 -1.94
N GLY A 116 -3.49 -1.89 -1.50
CA GLY A 116 -3.11 -0.68 -2.21
C GLY A 116 -2.58 -0.95 -3.62
N GLY A 117 -1.86 -2.05 -3.81
CA GLY A 117 -1.41 -2.53 -5.12
C GLY A 117 -2.57 -2.94 -6.02
N TRP A 118 -3.57 -3.62 -5.47
CA TRP A 118 -4.79 -3.96 -6.22
C TRP A 118 -5.58 -2.72 -6.64
N VAL A 119 -5.77 -1.77 -5.72
CA VAL A 119 -6.42 -0.48 -6.02
C VAL A 119 -5.65 0.30 -7.08
N ALA A 120 -4.33 0.37 -6.99
CA ALA A 120 -3.48 1.07 -7.96
C ALA A 120 -3.56 0.43 -9.35
N ALA A 121 -3.52 -0.90 -9.45
CA ALA A 121 -3.66 -1.63 -10.70
C ALA A 121 -5.05 -1.44 -11.32
N TRP A 122 -6.11 -1.53 -10.51
CA TRP A 122 -7.49 -1.26 -10.96
C TRP A 122 -7.64 0.15 -11.51
N THR A 123 -7.08 1.14 -10.80
CA THR A 123 -7.08 2.53 -11.25
C THR A 123 -6.32 2.68 -12.57
N ALA A 124 -5.16 2.05 -12.72
CA ALA A 124 -4.38 2.10 -13.95
C ALA A 124 -5.10 1.46 -15.16
N ALA A 125 -5.92 0.42 -14.92
CA ALA A 125 -6.70 -0.24 -15.97
C ALA A 125 -7.95 0.56 -16.39
N HIS A 126 -8.60 1.26 -15.44
CA HIS A 126 -9.89 1.92 -15.66
C HIS A 126 -9.80 3.44 -15.82
N ARG A 127 -8.67 4.04 -15.45
CA ARG A 127 -8.34 5.47 -15.56
C ARG A 127 -6.88 5.64 -16.03
N PRO A 128 -6.49 5.05 -17.19
CA PRO A 128 -5.09 5.00 -17.63
C PRO A 128 -4.47 6.40 -17.77
N GLU A 129 -5.27 7.42 -18.04
CA GLU A 129 -4.84 8.83 -18.13
C GLU A 129 -4.41 9.43 -16.80
N ARG A 130 -4.69 8.75 -15.68
CA ARG A 130 -4.35 9.20 -14.33
C ARG A 130 -3.06 8.56 -13.80
N VAL A 131 -2.47 7.61 -14.53
CA VAL A 131 -1.34 6.81 -14.04
C VAL A 131 -0.18 6.83 -15.01
N ASP A 132 0.90 7.51 -14.63
CA ASP A 132 2.11 7.61 -15.45
C ASP A 132 2.97 6.34 -15.37
N ARG A 133 3.20 5.82 -14.16
CA ARG A 133 3.92 4.58 -13.86
C ARG A 133 3.30 3.89 -12.67
N LEU A 134 3.48 2.57 -12.59
CA LEU A 134 2.85 1.74 -11.58
C LEU A 134 3.89 0.86 -10.88
N VAL A 135 3.94 0.92 -9.55
CA VAL A 135 4.69 -0.03 -8.72
C VAL A 135 3.69 -0.86 -7.92
N LEU A 136 3.72 -2.16 -8.13
CA LEU A 136 2.89 -3.14 -7.45
C LEU A 136 3.76 -3.93 -6.46
N ASN A 137 3.72 -3.52 -5.19
CA ASN A 137 4.41 -4.22 -4.12
C ASN A 137 3.51 -5.33 -3.58
N THR A 138 3.78 -6.55 -3.98
CA THR A 138 3.02 -7.77 -3.63
C THR A 138 1.51 -7.51 -3.58
N PRO A 139 0.89 -7.13 -4.71
CA PRO A 139 -0.54 -6.79 -4.73
C PRO A 139 -1.40 -7.98 -4.30
N GLY A 140 -2.49 -7.69 -3.60
CA GLY A 140 -3.31 -8.73 -2.97
C GLY A 140 -4.21 -9.49 -3.96
N ASN A 141 -4.52 -10.73 -3.62
CA ASN A 141 -5.57 -11.55 -4.25
C ASN A 141 -5.38 -11.89 -5.74
N ILE A 142 -4.17 -12.03 -6.23
CA ILE A 142 -3.89 -12.39 -7.63
C ILE A 142 -4.33 -13.82 -7.89
N ALA A 143 -3.89 -14.77 -7.09
CA ALA A 143 -4.32 -16.17 -7.15
C ALA A 143 -5.35 -16.48 -6.06
N ASP A 144 -6.22 -17.45 -6.32
CA ASP A 144 -7.15 -17.96 -5.33
C ASP A 144 -6.42 -18.89 -4.35
N LYS A 145 -6.01 -18.34 -3.21
CA LYS A 145 -5.34 -19.06 -2.11
C LYS A 145 -6.20 -19.00 -0.84
N PRO A 146 -7.25 -19.83 -0.72
CA PRO A 146 -8.23 -19.75 0.37
C PRO A 146 -7.60 -19.81 1.76
N GLU A 147 -6.55 -20.62 1.94
CA GLU A 147 -5.83 -20.75 3.21
C GLU A 147 -5.11 -19.46 3.62
N VAL A 148 -4.56 -18.72 2.68
CA VAL A 148 -3.93 -17.42 2.93
C VAL A 148 -5.00 -16.40 3.31
N MET A 149 -6.12 -16.39 2.60
CA MET A 149 -7.24 -15.49 2.85
C MET A 149 -7.84 -15.69 4.24
N VAL A 150 -8.04 -16.96 4.64
CA VAL A 150 -8.52 -17.30 5.99
C VAL A 150 -7.55 -16.78 7.06
N ARG A 151 -6.25 -17.06 6.92
CA ARG A 151 -5.22 -16.59 7.87
C ARG A 151 -5.18 -15.07 7.97
N LEU A 152 -5.23 -14.37 6.83
CA LEU A 152 -5.28 -12.91 6.80
C LEU A 152 -6.51 -12.36 7.52
N ARG A 153 -7.68 -12.95 7.24
CA ARG A 153 -8.93 -12.57 7.88
C ARG A 153 -8.89 -12.79 9.39
N GLU A 154 -8.50 -13.97 9.81
CA GLU A 154 -8.46 -14.34 11.23
C GLU A 154 -7.48 -13.44 12.00
N SER A 155 -6.26 -13.26 11.50
CA SER A 155 -5.26 -12.42 12.15
C SER A 155 -5.67 -10.93 12.19
N THR A 156 -6.31 -10.43 11.14
CA THR A 156 -6.81 -9.06 11.09
C THR A 156 -7.96 -8.87 12.06
N MET A 157 -8.95 -9.76 12.03
CA MET A 157 -10.12 -9.69 12.93
C MET A 157 -9.73 -9.86 14.38
N ALA A 158 -8.81 -10.77 14.70
CA ALA A 158 -8.31 -10.92 16.07
C ALA A 158 -7.74 -9.59 16.60
N ALA A 159 -6.92 -8.90 15.80
CA ALA A 159 -6.26 -7.67 16.22
C ALA A 159 -7.23 -6.47 16.35
N VAL A 160 -8.31 -6.42 15.58
CA VAL A 160 -9.29 -5.32 15.71
C VAL A 160 -10.35 -5.60 16.79
N LEU A 161 -10.61 -6.87 17.11
CA LEU A 161 -11.54 -7.26 18.19
C LEU A 161 -10.87 -7.19 19.57
N ASP A 162 -9.59 -7.49 19.65
CA ASP A 162 -8.75 -7.34 20.83
C ASP A 162 -7.49 -6.54 20.47
N PRO A 163 -7.58 -5.20 20.48
CA PRO A 163 -6.45 -4.34 20.16
C PRO A 163 -5.46 -4.20 21.34
N SER A 164 -5.12 -5.29 22.00
CA SER A 164 -4.02 -5.36 22.96
C SER A 164 -2.66 -5.34 22.24
N ASP A 165 -1.61 -4.85 22.90
CA ASP A 165 -0.26 -4.77 22.30
C ASP A 165 0.21 -6.14 21.82
N GLU A 166 -0.08 -7.20 22.57
CA GLU A 166 0.31 -8.57 22.22
C GLU A 166 -0.37 -9.04 20.91
N VAL A 167 -1.69 -8.84 20.78
CA VAL A 167 -2.44 -9.32 19.61
C VAL A 167 -2.11 -8.48 18.38
N VAL A 168 -1.99 -7.16 18.54
CA VAL A 168 -1.58 -6.26 17.46
C VAL A 168 -0.16 -6.57 17.00
N ARG A 169 0.77 -6.81 17.94
CA ARG A 169 2.14 -7.19 17.61
C ARG A 169 2.17 -8.47 16.77
N ARG A 170 1.48 -9.53 17.18
CA ARG A 170 1.39 -10.78 16.41
C ARG A 170 0.85 -10.54 14.98
N ARG A 171 -0.12 -9.64 14.83
CA ARG A 171 -0.66 -9.29 13.50
C ARG A 171 0.37 -8.58 12.64
N VAL A 172 1.17 -7.69 13.20
CA VAL A 172 2.23 -6.98 12.45
C VAL A 172 3.39 -7.94 12.14
N GLU A 173 3.86 -8.70 13.13
CA GLU A 173 4.93 -9.70 12.97
C GLU A 173 4.59 -10.78 11.93
N PHE A 174 3.31 -11.06 11.69
CA PHE A 174 2.90 -11.97 10.63
C PHE A 174 3.30 -11.47 9.24
N LEU A 175 3.40 -10.17 9.04
CA LEU A 175 3.77 -9.55 7.77
C LEU A 175 5.29 -9.40 7.59
N PHE A 176 6.06 -9.53 8.67
CA PHE A 176 7.51 -9.30 8.68
C PHE A 176 8.27 -10.62 8.62
N HIS A 177 9.33 -10.64 7.84
CA HIS A 177 10.38 -11.66 7.94
C HIS A 177 11.25 -11.40 9.19
N HIS A 178 11.68 -10.16 9.36
CA HIS A 178 12.49 -9.69 10.50
C HIS A 178 11.59 -9.14 11.61
N LYS A 179 11.05 -10.03 12.43
CA LYS A 179 10.08 -9.67 13.49
C LYS A 179 10.63 -8.69 14.53
N GLU A 180 11.96 -8.68 14.74
CA GLU A 180 12.65 -7.74 15.61
C GLU A 180 12.55 -6.28 15.14
N MET A 181 12.19 -6.05 13.89
CA MET A 181 11.95 -4.72 13.34
C MET A 181 10.56 -4.17 13.69
N VAL A 182 9.69 -4.99 14.27
CA VAL A 182 8.37 -4.56 14.74
C VAL A 182 8.52 -3.84 16.07
N THR A 183 8.56 -2.51 16.02
CA THR A 183 8.79 -1.65 17.19
C THR A 183 7.53 -1.47 18.03
N ASP A 184 7.71 -1.07 19.29
CA ASP A 184 6.60 -0.72 20.20
C ASP A 184 5.82 0.49 19.66
N GLU A 185 6.50 1.44 19.00
CA GLU A 185 5.86 2.60 18.38
C GLU A 185 4.91 2.17 17.25
N LEU A 186 5.36 1.28 16.35
CA LEU A 186 4.52 0.76 15.27
C LEU A 186 3.31 0.00 15.81
N VAL A 187 3.51 -0.81 16.84
CA VAL A 187 2.43 -1.55 17.52
C VAL A 187 1.44 -0.58 18.18
N GLY A 188 1.96 0.41 18.92
CA GLY A 188 1.15 1.41 19.59
C GLY A 188 0.31 2.24 18.62
N LEU A 189 0.89 2.64 17.49
CA LEU A 189 0.19 3.37 16.44
C LEU A 189 -0.92 2.52 15.80
N ARG A 190 -0.61 1.28 15.45
CA ARG A 190 -1.59 0.33 14.89
C ARG A 190 -2.72 0.06 15.87
N ARG A 191 -2.40 -0.13 17.16
CA ARG A 191 -3.37 -0.28 18.24
C ARG A 191 -4.29 0.94 18.34
N ALA A 192 -3.73 2.15 18.29
CA ALA A 192 -4.52 3.38 18.35
C ALA A 192 -5.53 3.47 17.20
N VAL A 193 -5.13 3.09 15.99
CA VAL A 193 -6.03 3.00 14.83
C VAL A 193 -7.12 1.96 15.05
N TYR A 194 -6.76 0.76 15.48
CA TYR A 194 -7.69 -0.36 15.67
C TYR A 194 -8.69 -0.10 16.81
N SER A 195 -8.31 0.71 17.79
CA SER A 195 -9.18 1.10 18.92
C SER A 195 -10.17 2.22 18.56
N ARG A 196 -10.15 2.75 17.35
CA ARG A 196 -11.08 3.82 16.95
C ARG A 196 -12.53 3.32 16.95
N PRO A 197 -13.49 4.12 17.45
CA PRO A 197 -14.91 3.79 17.34
C PRO A 197 -15.31 3.51 15.88
N GLY A 198 -15.96 2.36 15.66
CA GLY A 198 -16.40 1.94 14.32
C GLY A 198 -15.34 1.21 13.48
N PHE A 199 -14.10 1.08 13.94
CA PHE A 199 -13.03 0.46 13.15
C PHE A 199 -13.28 -1.04 12.88
N VAL A 200 -13.87 -1.79 13.82
CA VAL A 200 -14.29 -3.20 13.60
C VAL A 200 -15.23 -3.29 12.38
N ARG A 201 -16.22 -2.38 12.30
CA ARG A 201 -17.13 -2.33 11.14
C ARG A 201 -16.38 -1.96 9.87
N ALA A 202 -15.50 -0.97 9.92
CA ALA A 202 -14.72 -0.55 8.75
C ALA A 202 -13.85 -1.71 8.19
N ILE A 203 -13.17 -2.46 9.06
CA ILE A 203 -12.41 -3.64 8.63
C ILE A 203 -13.34 -4.73 8.09
N THR A 204 -14.51 -4.95 8.69
CA THR A 204 -15.50 -5.89 8.14
C THR A 204 -15.93 -5.47 6.74
N ASN A 205 -16.15 -4.18 6.52
CA ASN A 205 -16.49 -3.59 5.22
C ASN A 205 -15.34 -3.69 4.19
N THR A 206 -14.08 -3.71 4.62
CA THR A 206 -12.92 -3.99 3.76
C THR A 206 -12.83 -5.48 3.40
N LEU A 207 -13.08 -6.34 4.40
CA LEU A 207 -12.97 -7.79 4.24
C LEU A 207 -14.10 -8.41 3.39
N VAL A 208 -15.06 -7.63 2.89
CA VAL A 208 -16.02 -8.08 1.87
C VAL A 208 -15.31 -8.52 0.58
N LEU A 209 -14.12 -7.97 0.31
CA LEU A 209 -13.26 -8.39 -0.82
C LEU A 209 -12.75 -9.83 -0.69
N GLN A 210 -12.91 -10.47 0.47
CA GLN A 210 -12.62 -11.89 0.69
C GLN A 210 -13.85 -12.78 0.46
N ASP A 211 -15.05 -12.19 0.32
CA ASP A 211 -16.25 -12.92 -0.07
C ASP A 211 -16.15 -13.26 -1.57
N PRO A 212 -16.21 -14.53 -1.98
CA PRO A 212 -16.13 -14.93 -3.38
C PRO A 212 -17.19 -14.25 -4.27
N GLU A 213 -18.40 -14.01 -3.76
CA GLU A 213 -19.47 -13.36 -4.52
C GLU A 213 -19.19 -11.88 -4.80
N VAL A 214 -18.49 -11.18 -3.92
CA VAL A 214 -18.03 -9.80 -4.13
C VAL A 214 -16.74 -9.79 -4.93
N ARG A 215 -15.77 -10.64 -4.55
CA ARG A 215 -14.45 -10.69 -5.16
C ARG A 215 -14.47 -10.98 -6.65
N LYS A 216 -15.40 -11.81 -7.14
CA LYS A 216 -15.48 -12.19 -8.57
C LYS A 216 -15.58 -10.99 -9.51
N ASP A 217 -16.17 -9.88 -9.06
CA ASP A 217 -16.36 -8.67 -9.88
C ASP A 217 -15.07 -7.85 -9.99
N PHE A 218 -14.08 -8.13 -9.14
CA PHE A 218 -12.79 -7.43 -9.07
C PHE A 218 -11.59 -8.36 -9.21
N ALA A 219 -11.81 -9.67 -9.33
CA ALA A 219 -10.74 -10.66 -9.41
C ALA A 219 -9.77 -10.32 -10.55
N TRP A 220 -8.49 -10.59 -10.31
CA TRP A 220 -7.48 -10.41 -11.34
C TRP A 220 -7.77 -11.34 -12.52
N ASP A 221 -7.81 -10.78 -13.70
CA ASP A 221 -7.92 -11.52 -14.95
C ASP A 221 -7.16 -10.78 -16.07
N PRO A 222 -6.72 -11.49 -17.13
CA PRO A 222 -5.94 -10.90 -18.21
C PRO A 222 -6.69 -9.83 -18.99
N ASP A 223 -8.03 -9.83 -19.01
CA ASP A 223 -8.82 -8.91 -19.82
C ASP A 223 -8.75 -7.47 -19.27
N TRP A 224 -8.89 -7.29 -17.97
CA TRP A 224 -8.77 -5.93 -17.40
C TRP A 224 -7.31 -5.55 -17.11
N VAL A 225 -6.48 -6.52 -16.68
CA VAL A 225 -5.04 -6.28 -16.44
C VAL A 225 -4.33 -5.85 -17.73
N GLY A 226 -4.68 -6.46 -18.87
CA GLY A 226 -4.15 -6.10 -20.17
C GLY A 226 -4.47 -4.68 -20.65
N ARG A 227 -5.40 -3.97 -19.98
CA ARG A 227 -5.69 -2.55 -20.25
C ARG A 227 -4.68 -1.60 -19.58
N ILE A 228 -3.84 -2.08 -18.68
CA ILE A 228 -2.81 -1.27 -18.02
C ILE A 228 -1.73 -0.91 -19.04
N THR A 229 -1.70 0.36 -19.44
CA THR A 229 -0.71 0.89 -20.40
C THR A 229 0.50 1.49 -19.71
N ALA A 230 0.40 1.81 -18.43
CA ALA A 230 1.49 2.35 -17.64
C ALA A 230 2.65 1.35 -17.55
N PRO A 231 3.91 1.78 -17.74
CA PRO A 231 5.05 0.95 -17.36
C PRO A 231 4.92 0.49 -15.92
N THR A 232 5.11 -0.82 -15.67
CA THR A 232 4.83 -1.42 -14.37
C THR A 232 6.06 -2.11 -13.79
N LEU A 233 6.34 -1.84 -12.52
CA LEU A 233 7.29 -2.60 -11.71
C LEU A 233 6.49 -3.52 -10.79
N LEU A 234 6.72 -4.82 -10.90
CA LEU A 234 6.30 -5.80 -9.92
C LEU A 234 7.42 -5.89 -8.88
N LEU A 235 7.13 -5.51 -7.65
CA LEU A 235 8.05 -5.59 -6.54
C LEU A 235 7.61 -6.70 -5.62
N TRP A 236 8.46 -7.69 -5.41
CA TRP A 236 8.18 -8.86 -4.59
C TRP A 236 9.28 -9.10 -3.56
N THR A 237 9.01 -9.97 -2.61
CA THR A 237 10.00 -10.44 -1.65
C THR A 237 10.02 -11.97 -1.61
N ASP A 238 11.11 -12.54 -1.15
CA ASP A 238 11.29 -13.99 -1.10
C ASP A 238 10.64 -14.66 0.13
N HIS A 239 10.30 -13.87 1.16
CA HIS A 239 9.67 -14.35 2.39
C HIS A 239 8.27 -13.77 2.64
N ASP A 240 7.56 -13.35 1.60
CA ASP A 240 6.19 -12.84 1.75
C ASP A 240 5.22 -13.93 2.17
N PRO A 241 4.55 -13.80 3.34
CA PRO A 241 3.60 -14.80 3.82
C PRO A 241 2.24 -14.76 3.11
N THR A 242 2.01 -13.78 2.22
CA THR A 242 0.71 -13.50 1.60
C THR A 242 0.64 -13.82 0.12
N GLY A 243 1.77 -13.74 -0.59
CA GLY A 243 1.83 -14.00 -2.02
C GLY A 243 3.22 -14.42 -2.49
N GLY A 244 3.31 -15.46 -3.30
CA GLY A 244 4.56 -16.01 -3.80
C GLY A 244 4.96 -15.49 -5.19
N LEU A 245 6.18 -15.85 -5.62
CA LEU A 245 6.70 -15.51 -6.94
C LEU A 245 5.91 -16.15 -8.10
N ASP A 246 5.11 -17.17 -7.83
CA ASP A 246 4.15 -17.75 -8.77
C ASP A 246 3.10 -16.72 -9.23
N GLU A 247 2.66 -15.85 -8.32
CA GLU A 247 1.73 -14.76 -8.62
C GLU A 247 2.40 -13.62 -9.40
N ALA A 248 3.67 -13.32 -9.09
CA ALA A 248 4.45 -12.37 -9.88
C ALA A 248 4.66 -12.86 -11.32
N ALA A 249 4.95 -14.16 -11.52
CA ALA A 249 5.09 -14.76 -12.82
C ALA A 249 3.79 -14.67 -13.65
N LEU A 250 2.64 -14.90 -13.00
CA LEU A 250 1.34 -14.77 -13.65
C LEU A 250 1.08 -13.33 -14.12
N LEU A 251 1.39 -12.33 -13.31
CA LEU A 251 1.25 -10.92 -13.69
C LEU A 251 2.21 -10.53 -14.82
N LEU A 252 3.41 -11.09 -14.88
CA LEU A 252 4.34 -10.84 -15.99
C LEU A 252 3.79 -11.34 -17.33
N GLU A 253 3.01 -12.41 -17.32
CA GLU A 253 2.34 -12.91 -18.53
C GLU A 253 1.22 -11.96 -19.02
N TRP A 254 0.53 -11.29 -18.08
CA TRP A 254 -0.59 -10.41 -18.39
C TRP A 254 -0.20 -8.95 -18.64
N LEU A 255 0.97 -8.52 -18.15
CA LEU A 255 1.46 -7.15 -18.22
C LEU A 255 2.67 -7.03 -19.16
N PRO A 256 2.48 -6.74 -20.45
CA PRO A 256 3.56 -6.77 -21.44
C PRO A 256 4.65 -5.70 -21.19
N ARG A 257 4.38 -4.69 -20.38
CA ARG A 257 5.33 -3.62 -20.01
C ARG A 257 5.79 -3.72 -18.57
N ALA A 258 5.63 -4.88 -17.94
CA ALA A 258 6.08 -5.10 -16.58
C ALA A 258 7.51 -5.64 -16.52
N ARG A 259 8.20 -5.31 -15.44
CA ARG A 259 9.44 -5.96 -15.00
C ARG A 259 9.31 -6.37 -13.55
N LEU A 260 9.98 -7.45 -13.17
CA LEU A 260 10.01 -7.95 -11.80
C LEU A 260 11.32 -7.55 -11.14
N HIS A 261 11.23 -7.09 -9.89
CA HIS A 261 12.34 -7.02 -8.95
C HIS A 261 11.96 -7.77 -7.67
N VAL A 262 12.87 -8.58 -7.15
CA VAL A 262 12.69 -9.32 -5.91
C VAL A 262 13.68 -8.77 -4.88
N ILE A 263 13.16 -8.23 -3.79
CA ILE A 263 13.96 -7.86 -2.62
C ILE A 263 14.12 -9.10 -1.76
N GLU A 264 15.36 -9.55 -1.60
CA GLU A 264 15.68 -10.74 -0.84
C GLU A 264 15.70 -10.45 0.68
N ASP A 265 15.48 -11.52 1.48
CA ASP A 265 15.54 -11.46 2.93
C ASP A 265 14.57 -10.41 3.50
N ALA A 266 13.33 -10.39 3.00
CA ALA A 266 12.26 -9.49 3.43
C ALA A 266 10.89 -10.16 3.39
N GLY A 267 10.00 -9.74 4.26
CA GLY A 267 8.59 -10.14 4.30
C GLY A 267 7.69 -9.26 3.45
N HIS A 268 6.43 -9.11 3.87
CA HIS A 268 5.42 -8.36 3.12
C HIS A 268 5.63 -6.83 3.11
N TRP A 269 6.51 -6.32 3.99
CA TRP A 269 6.78 -4.90 4.13
C TRP A 269 8.24 -4.53 3.78
N PRO A 270 8.69 -4.71 2.52
CA PRO A 270 10.06 -4.36 2.12
C PRO A 270 10.36 -2.86 2.32
N GLN A 271 9.37 -1.98 2.20
CA GLN A 271 9.48 -0.55 2.51
C GLN A 271 9.88 -0.28 3.97
N TRP A 272 9.67 -1.24 4.85
CA TRP A 272 10.07 -1.15 6.26
C TRP A 272 11.32 -1.96 6.58
N GLU A 273 11.45 -3.16 6.00
CA GLU A 273 12.54 -4.10 6.30
C GLU A 273 13.81 -3.79 5.51
N LYS A 274 13.69 -3.27 4.29
CA LYS A 274 14.79 -2.97 3.36
C LYS A 274 14.59 -1.58 2.69
N PRO A 275 14.46 -0.49 3.47
CA PRO A 275 14.09 0.82 2.93
C PRO A 275 15.08 1.35 1.90
N GLU A 276 16.39 1.12 2.07
CA GLU A 276 17.41 1.59 1.13
C GLU A 276 17.26 0.94 -0.25
N GLU A 277 17.06 -0.39 -0.31
CA GLU A 277 16.84 -1.10 -1.57
C GLU A 277 15.48 -0.73 -2.17
N TYR A 278 14.44 -0.63 -1.34
CA TYR A 278 13.11 -0.18 -1.77
C TYR A 278 13.17 1.20 -2.43
N LEU A 279 13.86 2.16 -1.82
CA LEU A 279 14.07 3.51 -2.36
C LEU A 279 14.84 3.47 -3.67
N SER A 280 15.96 2.76 -3.73
CA SER A 280 16.80 2.63 -4.93
C SER A 280 15.99 2.09 -6.12
N VAL A 281 15.25 1.01 -5.89
CA VAL A 281 14.43 0.36 -6.93
C VAL A 281 13.30 1.27 -7.42
N HIS A 282 12.66 2.02 -6.51
CA HIS A 282 11.63 3.01 -6.89
C HIS A 282 12.21 4.13 -7.74
N ARG A 283 13.31 4.74 -7.29
CA ARG A 283 13.98 5.83 -8.01
C ARG A 283 14.42 5.37 -9.41
N ASP A 284 15.09 4.23 -9.50
CA ASP A 284 15.56 3.66 -10.76
C ASP A 284 14.42 3.42 -11.75
N PHE A 285 13.27 2.97 -11.24
CA PHE A 285 12.13 2.71 -12.10
C PHE A 285 11.35 3.97 -12.44
N LEU A 286 11.03 4.80 -11.46
CA LEU A 286 10.11 5.92 -11.63
C LEU A 286 10.76 7.12 -12.35
N LEU A 287 12.10 7.29 -12.24
CA LEU A 287 12.85 8.36 -12.90
C LEU A 287 13.40 7.98 -14.29
N THR A 288 13.35 6.70 -14.67
CA THR A 288 13.79 6.29 -16.01
C THR A 288 12.96 7.01 -17.08
N GLU A 289 13.60 7.74 -17.99
CA GLU A 289 12.91 8.35 -19.14
C GLU A 289 12.11 7.28 -19.91
N ALA A 290 10.90 7.63 -20.33
CA ALA A 290 10.11 6.75 -21.17
C ALA A 290 10.91 6.52 -22.46
N GLN A 291 11.45 5.32 -22.66
CA GLN A 291 11.98 4.96 -23.96
C GLN A 291 10.81 5.06 -24.95
N THR A 292 10.88 6.08 -25.79
CA THR A 292 9.97 6.22 -26.94
C THR A 292 10.23 5.02 -27.86
N VAL A 293 9.30 4.07 -27.88
CA VAL A 293 9.30 2.95 -28.83
C VAL A 293 8.56 3.38 -30.09
#